data_e9817be29482cfc90499a44b4bbb86f3
#
_entry.id   e9817be29482cfc90499a44b4bbb86f3
#
_cell.length_a   1.000
_cell.length_b   1.000
_cell.length_c   1.000
_cell.angle_alpha   90.00
_cell.angle_beta   90.00
_cell.angle_gamma   90.00
#
_symmetry.space_group_name_H-M   'P 1'
#
loop_
_entity.id
_entity.type
_entity.pdbx_description
1 polymer ?
#
loop_
_entity_poly.entity_id
_entity_poly.type
_entity_poly.pdbx_seq_one_letter_code
_entity_poly.pdbx_strand_id
1 'polypeptide(L)'
;MYKRLKILPIVILLVSCKRTDTFPYYPVFLEFNITAIAPELKASGGYKEFTAPLNYSQRVGLGGILVFHSIEDKFFAFDMACPNEQRANIKLHCNNMGIAVCDSCGSQFLVSDGLGFVLKGQAKIPLQKYNVYYSAYLDNLVVRN
;
A
#
# COMPACT_ATOMS: atom_id res chain seq x y z
N MET A 1 29.63 -19.07 -59.50
CA MET A 1 28.50 -18.17 -59.19
C MET A 1 28.22 -18.22 -57.68
N TYR A 2 28.78 -17.30 -56.89
CA TYR A 2 28.53 -17.24 -55.46
C TYR A 2 27.32 -16.35 -55.18
N LYS A 3 26.21 -16.95 -54.74
CA LYS A 3 25.03 -16.21 -54.24
C LYS A 3 25.39 -15.54 -52.91
N ARG A 4 25.46 -14.21 -52.91
CA ARG A 4 25.65 -13.40 -51.69
C ARG A 4 24.36 -13.47 -50.89
N LEU A 5 24.38 -14.20 -49.77
CA LEU A 5 23.32 -14.26 -48.77
C LEU A 5 23.33 -12.91 -48.01
N LYS A 6 22.33 -12.05 -48.25
CA LYS A 6 22.15 -10.79 -47.49
C LYS A 6 21.59 -11.14 -46.12
N ILE A 7 22.45 -11.10 -45.10
CA ILE A 7 22.03 -11.20 -43.70
C ILE A 7 21.43 -9.83 -43.34
N LEU A 8 20.12 -9.82 -43.15
CA LEU A 8 19.37 -8.63 -42.64
C LEU A 8 19.59 -8.55 -41.13
N PRO A 9 20.17 -7.46 -40.56
CA PRO A 9 20.33 -7.34 -39.12
C PRO A 9 18.95 -7.16 -38.47
N ILE A 10 18.57 -8.13 -37.65
CA ILE A 10 17.40 -8.01 -36.77
C ILE A 10 17.75 -7.04 -35.64
N VAL A 11 17.25 -5.81 -35.72
CA VAL A 11 17.34 -4.82 -34.63
C VAL A 11 16.33 -5.22 -33.56
N ILE A 12 16.79 -5.85 -32.51
CA ILE A 12 16.00 -6.13 -31.32
C ILE A 12 15.85 -4.82 -30.55
N LEU A 13 14.70 -4.15 -30.69
CA LEU A 13 14.32 -3.01 -29.85
C LEU A 13 14.05 -3.52 -28.43
N LEU A 14 15.03 -3.36 -27.54
CA LEU A 14 14.86 -3.55 -26.11
C LEU A 14 13.94 -2.42 -25.59
N VAL A 15 12.65 -2.71 -25.47
CA VAL A 15 11.71 -1.84 -24.78
C VAL A 15 12.05 -1.91 -23.29
N SER A 16 12.87 -0.98 -22.81
CA SER A 16 13.15 -0.79 -21.39
C SER A 16 11.88 -0.20 -20.75
N CYS A 17 11.12 -1.03 -20.04
CA CYS A 17 10.04 -0.59 -19.19
C CYS A 17 10.65 0.22 -18.02
N LYS A 18 10.61 1.55 -18.07
CA LYS A 18 10.97 2.39 -16.92
C LYS A 18 9.89 2.19 -15.85
N ARG A 19 10.27 1.57 -14.72
CA ARG A 19 9.47 1.64 -13.49
C ARG A 19 9.44 3.11 -13.04
N THR A 20 8.25 3.64 -12.82
CA THR A 20 8.08 4.97 -12.22
C THR A 20 8.41 4.85 -10.71
N ASP A 21 9.30 5.70 -10.22
CA ASP A 21 9.65 5.77 -8.79
C ASP A 21 8.55 6.48 -7.96
N THR A 22 7.31 6.52 -8.46
CA THR A 22 6.16 7.13 -7.81
C THR A 22 5.01 6.13 -7.75
N PHE A 23 4.31 6.10 -6.60
CA PHE A 23 3.11 5.30 -6.45
C PHE A 23 1.96 5.95 -7.25
N PRO A 24 1.18 5.19 -8.04
CA PRO A 24 0.09 5.76 -8.84
C PRO A 24 -1.04 6.28 -7.94
N TYR A 25 -1.70 7.36 -8.37
CA TYR A 25 -2.84 7.91 -7.65
C TYR A 25 -4.08 7.03 -7.82
N TYR A 26 -4.67 6.65 -6.69
CA TYR A 26 -5.98 6.02 -6.61
C TYR A 26 -6.85 6.75 -5.59
N PRO A 27 -8.15 6.97 -5.87
CA PRO A 27 -9.03 7.65 -4.93
C PRO A 27 -9.23 6.83 -3.66
N VAL A 28 -9.20 7.51 -2.51
CA VAL A 28 -9.44 6.93 -1.20
C VAL A 28 -10.48 7.75 -0.46
N PHE A 29 -11.52 7.09 0.00
CA PHE A 29 -12.48 7.55 0.97
C PHE A 29 -13.02 6.34 1.71
N LEU A 30 -12.64 6.18 2.98
CA LEU A 30 -13.10 5.11 3.87
C LEU A 30 -13.52 5.76 5.19
N GLU A 31 -14.75 5.51 5.62
CA GLU A 31 -15.31 6.00 6.89
C GLU A 31 -15.95 4.85 7.63
N PHE A 32 -15.64 4.72 8.92
CA PHE A 32 -16.19 3.67 9.77
C PHE A 32 -16.12 4.03 11.25
N ASN A 33 -17.03 3.41 12.04
CA ASN A 33 -16.97 3.44 13.49
C ASN A 33 -16.00 2.34 13.98
N ILE A 34 -15.06 2.73 14.85
CA ILE A 34 -14.01 1.80 15.33
C ILE A 34 -14.62 0.66 16.13
N THR A 35 -15.48 0.95 17.10
CA THR A 35 -16.10 -0.08 17.94
C THR A 35 -16.90 -1.10 17.14
N ALA A 36 -17.61 -0.65 16.12
CA ALA A 36 -18.52 -1.52 15.36
C ALA A 36 -17.80 -2.33 14.27
N ILE A 37 -16.77 -1.77 13.63
CA ILE A 37 -16.16 -2.34 12.41
C ILE A 37 -14.73 -2.85 12.63
N ALA A 38 -13.97 -2.17 13.49
CA ALA A 38 -12.54 -2.44 13.69
C ALA A 38 -12.13 -2.32 15.17
N PRO A 39 -12.75 -3.08 16.09
CA PRO A 39 -12.50 -2.96 17.53
C PRO A 39 -11.03 -3.25 17.91
N GLU A 40 -10.29 -3.98 17.10
CA GLU A 40 -8.85 -4.20 17.24
C GLU A 40 -8.02 -2.91 17.22
N LEU A 41 -8.52 -1.85 16.57
CA LEU A 41 -7.90 -0.53 16.55
C LEU A 41 -8.01 0.24 17.88
N LYS A 42 -8.73 -0.27 18.89
CA LYS A 42 -8.80 0.36 20.23
C LYS A 42 -7.53 0.12 21.04
N ALA A 43 -6.80 -0.93 20.73
CA ALA A 43 -5.54 -1.22 21.38
C ALA A 43 -4.38 -0.58 20.62
N SER A 44 -3.42 0.02 21.33
CA SER A 44 -2.15 0.46 20.74
C SER A 44 -1.42 -0.74 20.12
N GLY A 45 -0.91 -0.58 18.92
CA GLY A 45 -0.34 -1.66 18.09
C GLY A 45 -1.40 -2.46 17.32
N GLY A 46 -2.69 -2.17 17.52
CA GLY A 46 -3.77 -2.77 16.73
C GLY A 46 -3.75 -2.28 15.29
N TYR A 47 -4.18 -3.13 14.38
CA TYR A 47 -4.30 -2.77 12.97
C TYR A 47 -5.52 -3.43 12.32
N LYS A 48 -6.00 -2.84 11.22
CA LYS A 48 -7.08 -3.37 10.39
C LYS A 48 -6.75 -3.23 8.92
N GLU A 49 -6.99 -4.29 8.18
CA GLU A 49 -6.83 -4.35 6.73
C GLU A 49 -8.21 -4.30 6.05
N PHE A 50 -8.44 -3.28 5.23
CA PHE A 50 -9.66 -3.13 4.43
C PHE A 50 -9.35 -3.43 2.96
N THR A 51 -9.63 -4.64 2.53
CA THR A 51 -9.35 -5.10 1.15
C THR A 51 -10.46 -4.77 0.17
N ALA A 52 -11.60 -4.29 0.67
CA ALA A 52 -12.75 -3.85 -0.10
C ALA A 52 -13.48 -2.70 0.60
N PRO A 53 -14.19 -1.83 -0.14
CA PRO A 53 -15.02 -0.78 0.46
C PRO A 53 -16.19 -1.38 1.26
N LEU A 54 -16.57 -0.72 2.35
CA LEU A 54 -17.69 -1.13 3.21
C LEU A 54 -19.06 -0.83 2.58
N ASN A 55 -19.11 0.11 1.64
CA ASN A 55 -20.29 0.49 0.88
C ASN A 55 -19.93 1.10 -0.48
N TYR A 56 -20.93 1.37 -1.32
CA TYR A 56 -20.75 1.85 -2.71
C TYR A 56 -20.13 3.25 -2.83
N SER A 57 -20.22 4.09 -1.80
CA SER A 57 -19.66 5.45 -1.82
C SER A 57 -18.17 5.47 -1.48
N GLN A 58 -17.65 4.39 -0.92
CA GLN A 58 -16.26 4.32 -0.44
C GLN A 58 -15.29 3.81 -1.52
N ARG A 59 -14.02 4.16 -1.33
CA ARG A 59 -12.88 3.78 -2.20
C ARG A 59 -11.69 3.46 -1.32
N VAL A 60 -10.98 2.39 -1.64
CA VAL A 60 -9.89 1.85 -0.80
C VAL A 60 -8.53 1.83 -1.50
N GLY A 61 -8.29 2.71 -2.44
CA GLY A 61 -7.00 2.80 -3.13
C GLY A 61 -6.74 1.65 -4.10
N LEU A 62 -5.47 1.31 -4.32
CA LEU A 62 -5.05 0.26 -5.24
C LEU A 62 -5.14 -1.13 -4.60
N GLY A 63 -4.51 -1.34 -3.44
CA GLY A 63 -4.42 -2.66 -2.80
C GLY A 63 -5.39 -2.87 -1.65
N GLY A 64 -6.07 -1.84 -1.22
CA GLY A 64 -6.81 -1.76 0.04
C GLY A 64 -6.15 -0.79 1.00
N ILE A 65 -6.71 -0.62 2.18
CA ILE A 65 -6.21 0.30 3.20
C ILE A 65 -5.82 -0.49 4.45
N LEU A 66 -4.57 -0.34 4.87
CA LEU A 66 -4.08 -0.74 6.18
C LEU A 66 -4.23 0.46 7.12
N VAL A 67 -5.00 0.31 8.20
CA VAL A 67 -5.07 1.28 9.31
C VAL A 67 -4.30 0.70 10.49
N PHE A 68 -3.42 1.49 11.09
CA PHE A 68 -2.61 1.13 12.26
C PHE A 68 -2.80 2.14 13.39
N HIS A 69 -2.97 1.66 14.62
CA HIS A 69 -3.03 2.48 15.82
C HIS A 69 -1.67 2.46 16.53
N SER A 70 -0.98 3.60 16.58
CA SER A 70 0.35 3.70 17.19
C SER A 70 0.30 3.73 18.72
N ILE A 71 1.46 3.54 19.33
CA ILE A 71 1.63 3.67 20.80
C ILE A 71 1.47 5.12 21.29
N GLU A 72 1.52 6.11 20.38
CA GLU A 72 1.33 7.52 20.66
C GLU A 72 -0.14 7.96 20.53
N ASP A 73 -1.07 7.01 20.48
CA ASP A 73 -2.51 7.24 20.29
C ASP A 73 -2.85 7.99 18.99
N LYS A 74 -2.12 7.66 17.92
CA LYS A 74 -2.33 8.18 16.57
C LYS A 74 -2.71 7.07 15.60
N PHE A 75 -3.60 7.38 14.67
CA PHE A 75 -3.95 6.47 13.58
C PHE A 75 -3.19 6.83 12.32
N PHE A 76 -2.65 5.81 11.65
CA PHE A 76 -1.98 5.92 10.36
C PHE A 76 -2.69 5.03 9.34
N ALA A 77 -2.72 5.46 8.08
CA ALA A 77 -3.31 4.68 7.01
C ALA A 77 -2.39 4.65 5.79
N PHE A 78 -2.28 3.46 5.18
CA PHE A 78 -1.43 3.22 4.02
C PHE A 78 -2.17 2.36 2.98
N ASP A 79 -1.78 2.50 1.70
CA ASP A 79 -2.18 1.55 0.68
C ASP A 79 -1.52 0.19 0.93
N MET A 80 -2.29 -0.88 0.79
CA MET A 80 -1.79 -2.25 0.96
C MET A 80 -1.08 -2.78 -0.28
N ALA A 81 -1.13 -2.11 -1.44
CA ALA A 81 -0.36 -2.53 -2.59
C ALA A 81 1.13 -2.27 -2.35
N CYS A 82 1.96 -3.27 -2.65
CA CYS A 82 3.41 -3.13 -2.54
C CYS A 82 3.93 -2.07 -3.52
N PRO A 83 4.68 -1.03 -3.05
CA PRO A 83 5.23 0.00 -3.93
C PRO A 83 6.19 -0.52 -4.99
N ASN A 84 6.87 -1.64 -4.72
CA ASN A 84 7.75 -2.28 -5.68
C ASN A 84 6.98 -2.98 -6.81
N GLU A 85 5.82 -3.56 -6.50
CA GLU A 85 5.02 -4.32 -7.46
C GLU A 85 3.95 -3.45 -8.15
N GLN A 86 3.36 -2.48 -7.44
CA GLN A 86 2.31 -1.57 -7.90
C GLN A 86 1.12 -2.30 -8.54
N ARG A 87 0.67 -3.39 -7.91
CA ARG A 87 -0.42 -4.26 -8.37
C ARG A 87 -1.45 -4.47 -7.28
N ALA A 88 -2.74 -4.39 -7.63
CA ALA A 88 -3.86 -4.55 -6.70
C ALA A 88 -3.93 -5.94 -6.03
N ASN A 89 -3.42 -6.96 -6.70
CA ASN A 89 -3.43 -8.35 -6.22
C ASN A 89 -2.19 -8.75 -5.41
N ILE A 90 -1.16 -7.88 -5.33
CA ILE A 90 0.04 -8.12 -4.51
C ILE A 90 -0.02 -7.17 -3.33
N LYS A 91 -0.53 -7.70 -2.21
CA LYS A 91 -0.82 -6.94 -1.00
C LYS A 91 0.23 -7.19 0.07
N LEU A 92 0.35 -6.20 0.93
CA LEU A 92 1.13 -6.30 2.16
C LEU A 92 0.28 -6.94 3.26
N HIS A 93 0.94 -7.61 4.19
CA HIS A 93 0.37 -8.08 5.45
C HIS A 93 1.09 -7.43 6.62
N CYS A 94 0.32 -6.87 7.53
CA CYS A 94 0.86 -6.23 8.73
C CYS A 94 0.97 -7.24 9.88
N ASN A 95 1.90 -6.97 10.80
CA ASN A 95 2.00 -7.68 12.07
C ASN A 95 1.84 -6.73 13.26
N ASN A 96 1.68 -7.27 14.47
CA ASN A 96 1.48 -6.50 15.71
C ASN A 96 2.70 -5.66 16.12
N MET A 97 3.85 -5.81 15.46
CA MET A 97 5.03 -4.96 15.64
C MET A 97 4.99 -3.72 14.75
N GLY A 98 3.93 -3.54 13.95
CA GLY A 98 3.81 -2.43 13.01
C GLY A 98 4.76 -2.54 11.83
N ILE A 99 5.01 -3.77 11.36
CA ILE A 99 5.79 -4.05 10.15
C ILE A 99 4.85 -4.66 9.10
N ALA A 100 4.75 -4.02 7.94
CA ALA A 100 4.06 -4.55 6.78
C ALA A 100 5.04 -5.27 5.86
N VAL A 101 4.69 -6.47 5.40
CA VAL A 101 5.56 -7.36 4.61
C VAL A 101 4.90 -7.66 3.26
N CYS A 102 5.68 -7.62 2.19
CA CYS A 102 5.28 -8.08 0.87
C CYS A 102 5.82 -9.49 0.62
N ASP A 103 4.95 -10.48 0.49
CA ASP A 103 5.35 -11.87 0.26
C ASP A 103 5.94 -12.09 -1.14
N SER A 104 5.63 -11.22 -2.11
CA SER A 104 6.12 -11.33 -3.48
C SER A 104 7.60 -10.93 -3.62
N CYS A 105 7.98 -9.77 -3.06
CA CYS A 105 9.35 -9.24 -3.21
C CYS A 105 10.16 -9.22 -1.91
N GLY A 106 9.58 -9.66 -0.78
CA GLY A 106 10.22 -9.70 0.52
C GLY A 106 10.47 -8.32 1.15
N SER A 107 9.96 -7.24 0.57
CA SER A 107 10.11 -5.90 1.14
C SER A 107 9.32 -5.75 2.42
N GLN A 108 9.92 -5.07 3.40
CA GLN A 108 9.34 -4.79 4.71
C GLN A 108 9.27 -3.28 4.94
N PHE A 109 8.19 -2.82 5.54
CA PHE A 109 7.91 -1.40 5.75
C PHE A 109 7.51 -1.16 7.19
N LEU A 110 8.04 -0.08 7.79
CA LEU A 110 7.64 0.36 9.12
C LEU A 110 6.39 1.22 9.03
N VAL A 111 5.27 0.75 9.59
CA VAL A 111 4.00 1.48 9.60
C VAL A 111 3.71 2.14 10.95
N SER A 112 4.34 1.68 12.03
CA SER A 112 4.14 2.19 13.39
C SER A 112 4.64 3.61 13.61
N ASP A 113 5.58 4.10 12.78
CA ASP A 113 6.09 5.47 12.82
C ASP A 113 5.23 6.46 12.01
N GLY A 114 4.24 5.94 11.26
CA GLY A 114 3.36 6.72 10.40
C GLY A 114 4.00 7.22 9.11
N LEU A 115 5.20 6.79 8.74
CA LEU A 115 5.91 7.21 7.53
C LEU A 115 5.99 6.10 6.48
N GLY A 116 5.84 4.84 6.87
CA GLY A 116 5.85 3.71 5.94
C GLY A 116 7.20 3.45 5.29
N PHE A 117 8.30 3.74 5.98
CA PHE A 117 9.65 3.58 5.44
C PHE A 117 10.01 2.14 5.10
N VAL A 118 10.82 1.97 4.06
CA VAL A 118 11.41 0.68 3.70
C VAL A 118 12.45 0.29 4.74
N LEU A 119 12.21 -0.82 5.46
CA LEU A 119 13.17 -1.41 6.39
C LEU A 119 14.12 -2.39 5.68
N LYS A 120 13.58 -3.14 4.71
CA LYS A 120 14.31 -4.21 4.03
C LYS A 120 13.66 -4.54 2.68
N GLY A 121 14.43 -5.08 1.74
CA GLY A 121 13.94 -5.64 0.48
C GLY A 121 14.22 -4.76 -0.72
N GLN A 122 13.48 -4.99 -1.80
CA GLN A 122 13.73 -4.39 -3.13
C GLN A 122 13.00 -3.05 -3.35
N ALA A 123 12.01 -2.72 -2.51
CA ALA A 123 11.28 -1.47 -2.64
C ALA A 123 12.22 -0.27 -2.42
N LYS A 124 12.05 0.78 -3.25
CA LYS A 124 12.86 2.00 -3.22
C LYS A 124 12.11 3.20 -2.66
N ILE A 125 10.78 3.12 -2.63
CA ILE A 125 9.91 4.18 -2.15
C ILE A 125 9.08 3.68 -0.95
N PRO A 126 8.71 4.57 -0.02
CA PRO A 126 7.87 4.22 1.13
C PRO A 126 6.46 3.81 0.68
N LEU A 127 5.68 3.31 1.62
CA LEU A 127 4.25 3.07 1.40
C LEU A 127 3.51 4.36 1.06
N GLN A 128 2.50 4.25 0.19
CA GLN A 128 1.58 5.35 -0.05
C GLN A 128 0.76 5.59 1.22
N LYS A 129 0.95 6.75 1.83
CA LYS A 129 0.24 7.18 3.04
C LYS A 129 -1.00 7.98 2.68
N TYR A 130 -2.04 7.86 3.53
CA TYR A 130 -3.30 8.61 3.44
C TYR A 130 -3.53 9.47 4.68
N ASN A 131 -4.36 10.51 4.54
CA ASN A 131 -4.76 11.34 5.66
C ASN A 131 -5.79 10.61 6.50
N VAL A 132 -5.64 10.69 7.84
CA VAL A 132 -6.55 10.08 8.79
C VAL A 132 -7.13 11.15 9.70
N TYR A 133 -8.44 11.11 9.88
CA TYR A 133 -9.19 11.98 10.77
C TYR A 133 -9.99 11.12 11.76
N TYR A 134 -9.71 11.25 13.03
CA TYR A 134 -10.40 10.51 14.09
C TYR A 134 -11.20 11.46 14.96
N SER A 135 -12.47 11.12 15.22
CA SER A 135 -13.34 11.78 16.16
C SER A 135 -13.59 10.88 17.36
N ALA A 136 -12.98 11.19 18.50
CA ALA A 136 -13.18 10.43 19.73
C ALA A 136 -14.64 10.49 20.24
N TYR A 137 -15.35 11.59 19.99
CA TYR A 137 -16.76 11.75 20.39
C TYR A 137 -17.70 10.80 19.65
N LEU A 138 -17.46 10.58 18.34
CA LEU A 138 -18.26 9.70 17.49
C LEU A 138 -17.67 8.30 17.38
N ASP A 139 -16.47 8.09 17.91
CA ASP A 139 -15.65 6.88 17.70
C ASP A 139 -15.51 6.54 16.20
N ASN A 140 -15.40 7.58 15.38
CA ASN A 140 -15.43 7.48 13.93
C ASN A 140 -14.09 7.86 13.33
N LEU A 141 -13.64 7.08 12.35
CA LEU A 141 -12.37 7.26 11.65
C LEU A 141 -12.63 7.43 10.15
N VAL A 142 -12.01 8.47 9.56
CA VAL A 142 -12.10 8.78 8.13
C VAL A 142 -10.70 8.74 7.54
N VAL A 143 -10.52 7.98 6.46
CA VAL A 143 -9.29 7.91 5.66
C VAL A 143 -9.57 8.48 4.28
N ARG A 144 -8.71 9.38 3.81
CA ARG A 144 -8.83 9.97 2.46
C ARG A 144 -7.47 10.45 1.90
N ASN A 145 -7.43 10.66 0.57
CA ASN A 145 -6.31 11.37 -0.09
C ASN A 145 -6.19 12.81 0.40
#